data_d3bd9aad1df1f87883aca0fa1b1ea29d
#
_entry.id   d3bd9aad1df1f87883aca0fa1b1ea29d
#
_cell.length_a   1.000
_cell.length_b   1.000
_cell.length_c   1.000
_cell.angle_alpha   90.00
_cell.angle_beta   90.00
_cell.angle_gamma   90.00
#
_symmetry.space_group_name_H-M   'P 1'
#
loop_
_entity.id
_entity.type
_entity.pdbx_description
1 polymer ?
#
loop_
_entity_poly.entity_id
_entity_poly.type
_entity_poly.pdbx_seq_one_letter_code
_entity_poly.pdbx_strand_id
1 'polypeptide(L)'
;IAEVKACGNIILVIDEVHNLVGAGDAEGSMNAANILKPALSRGEIQVIGATTFSEYRKYIEKDAALERRFQPVTVAEPTLAEAAEIMRGVAHYYEQFHGVSISPEIARQCVVLSERYITDRFLPDKAIDLLDEACSDVNLRSKEISQLAELKKERDDYELELRMLTEDTEGEHYERLAELRSRLCRVAEEIEKLDQLPPPPVTMENLARIIELWTKIPASKIKAQEYEQLRTLSDRLKERIVGQDEAVEAVSRAIRRSRVGISPKKRPVSFIFVGPTGVGKTELVKCLAGEMFDSVDSLIRLDMSEYMEKHTVSKLIGSPPGYVGYDEAG
;
A
#
# COMPACT_ATOMS: atom_id res chain seq x y z
N ILE A 1 6.17 -1.06 -35.42
CA ILE A 1 7.07 0.10 -35.65
C ILE A 1 6.93 0.65 -37.06
N ALA A 2 6.89 -0.19 -38.11
CA ALA A 2 6.69 0.28 -39.48
C ALA A 2 5.38 1.07 -39.65
N GLU A 3 4.30 0.60 -39.07
CA GLU A 3 2.99 1.28 -39.08
C GLU A 3 3.04 2.59 -38.28
N VAL A 4 3.65 2.59 -37.07
CA VAL A 4 3.82 3.80 -36.25
C VAL A 4 4.60 4.89 -37.00
N LYS A 5 5.66 4.49 -37.71
CA LYS A 5 6.43 5.41 -38.57
C LYS A 5 5.60 5.94 -39.74
N ALA A 6 4.80 5.07 -40.38
CA ALA A 6 3.98 5.45 -41.54
C ALA A 6 2.87 6.41 -41.16
N CYS A 7 2.26 6.27 -39.98
CA CYS A 7 1.19 7.12 -39.50
C CYS A 7 1.68 8.51 -39.04
N GLY A 8 2.86 8.61 -38.45
CA GLY A 8 3.51 9.88 -38.07
C GLY A 8 2.86 10.67 -36.93
N ASN A 9 1.65 10.30 -36.48
CA ASN A 9 0.87 10.97 -35.43
C ASN A 9 0.60 10.07 -34.21
N ILE A 10 1.46 9.06 -33.99
CA ILE A 10 1.31 8.10 -32.90
C ILE A 10 2.40 8.35 -31.85
N ILE A 11 2.00 8.42 -30.60
CA ILE A 11 2.89 8.38 -29.44
C ILE A 11 2.82 6.99 -28.84
N LEU A 12 3.96 6.30 -28.77
CA LEU A 12 4.06 4.98 -28.19
C LEU A 12 4.33 5.13 -26.68
N VAL A 13 3.43 4.62 -25.85
CA VAL A 13 3.61 4.56 -24.39
C VAL A 13 4.13 3.19 -24.03
N ILE A 14 5.26 3.12 -23.30
CA ILE A 14 5.91 1.88 -22.88
C ILE A 14 6.07 1.95 -21.38
N ASP A 15 5.32 1.10 -20.69
CA ASP A 15 5.52 0.89 -19.26
C ASP A 15 6.71 -0.03 -19.01
N GLU A 16 7.37 0.13 -17.85
CA GLU A 16 8.58 -0.65 -17.49
C GLU A 16 9.63 -0.63 -18.61
N VAL A 17 9.90 0.56 -19.17
CA VAL A 17 10.76 0.74 -20.35
C VAL A 17 12.19 0.19 -20.16
N HIS A 18 12.62 0.03 -18.91
CA HIS A 18 13.91 -0.58 -18.57
C HIS A 18 14.02 -2.04 -19.03
N ASN A 19 12.91 -2.78 -19.13
CA ASN A 19 12.88 -4.15 -19.63
C ASN A 19 13.29 -4.25 -21.10
N LEU A 20 13.17 -3.17 -21.86
CA LEU A 20 13.67 -3.12 -23.22
C LEU A 20 15.22 -3.11 -23.28
N VAL A 21 15.86 -2.67 -22.21
CA VAL A 21 17.33 -2.52 -22.15
C VAL A 21 17.98 -3.70 -21.45
N GLY A 22 17.36 -4.21 -20.37
CA GLY A 22 17.88 -5.28 -19.53
C GLY A 22 17.74 -6.71 -20.10
N ALA A 23 16.91 -6.92 -21.12
CA ALA A 23 16.70 -8.25 -21.73
C ALA A 23 17.87 -8.73 -22.61
N GLY A 24 19.04 -8.09 -22.55
CA GLY A 24 20.20 -8.35 -23.42
C GLY A 24 21.03 -9.58 -23.10
N ASP A 25 20.90 -10.19 -21.93
CA ASP A 25 21.80 -11.23 -21.45
C ASP A 25 21.29 -12.68 -21.64
N ALA A 26 20.07 -12.87 -22.15
CA ALA A 26 19.56 -14.19 -22.48
C ALA A 26 19.87 -14.53 -23.95
N GLU A 27 20.77 -15.47 -24.19
CA GLU A 27 21.05 -16.02 -25.50
C GLU A 27 19.77 -16.53 -26.18
N GLY A 28 19.33 -15.85 -27.25
CA GLY A 28 18.23 -16.29 -28.14
C GLY A 28 16.99 -15.40 -28.15
N SER A 29 16.86 -14.38 -27.34
CA SER A 29 15.75 -13.42 -27.41
C SER A 29 16.11 -12.29 -28.36
N MET A 30 15.32 -12.13 -29.43
CA MET A 30 15.43 -10.98 -30.34
C MET A 30 15.02 -9.75 -29.56
N ASN A 31 16.02 -9.02 -29.11
CA ASN A 31 15.88 -7.96 -28.09
C ASN A 31 15.04 -6.82 -28.68
N ALA A 32 13.86 -6.57 -28.12
CA ALA A 32 12.98 -5.47 -28.52
C ALA A 32 13.73 -4.12 -28.52
N ALA A 33 14.75 -3.99 -27.66
CA ALA A 33 15.68 -2.87 -27.63
C ALA A 33 16.43 -2.68 -28.94
N ASN A 34 16.90 -3.75 -29.55
CA ASN A 34 17.65 -3.67 -30.83
C ASN A 34 16.79 -3.19 -31.99
N ILE A 35 15.47 -3.36 -31.88
CA ILE A 35 14.50 -2.88 -32.89
C ILE A 35 14.10 -1.42 -32.61
N LEU A 36 13.92 -1.05 -31.33
CA LEU A 36 13.48 0.27 -30.92
C LEU A 36 14.62 1.31 -30.88
N LYS A 37 15.82 0.93 -30.42
CA LYS A 37 16.97 1.82 -30.34
C LYS A 37 17.31 2.55 -31.65
N PRO A 38 17.34 1.89 -32.83
CA PRO A 38 17.59 2.59 -34.09
C PRO A 38 16.50 3.59 -34.47
N ALA A 39 15.25 3.25 -34.21
CA ALA A 39 14.11 4.12 -34.51
C ALA A 39 14.06 5.34 -33.58
N LEU A 40 14.34 5.16 -32.28
CA LEU A 40 14.50 6.22 -31.30
C LEU A 40 15.72 7.10 -31.62
N SER A 41 16.85 6.48 -31.95
CA SER A 41 18.08 7.23 -32.28
C SER A 41 17.94 8.15 -33.48
N ARG A 42 17.09 7.78 -34.45
CA ARG A 42 16.81 8.56 -35.64
C ARG A 42 15.65 9.56 -35.47
N GLY A 43 14.94 9.53 -34.33
CA GLY A 43 13.76 10.36 -34.09
C GLY A 43 12.56 10.00 -34.96
N GLU A 44 12.49 8.76 -35.41
CA GLU A 44 11.45 8.28 -36.32
C GLU A 44 10.14 7.94 -35.61
N ILE A 45 10.17 7.81 -34.27
CA ILE A 45 9.03 7.52 -33.40
C ILE A 45 9.09 8.38 -32.14
N GLN A 46 7.92 8.72 -31.63
CA GLN A 46 7.76 9.40 -30.34
C GLN A 46 7.41 8.36 -29.27
N VAL A 47 8.14 8.35 -28.16
CA VAL A 47 7.96 7.37 -27.09
C VAL A 47 7.89 8.10 -25.74
N ILE A 48 6.92 7.70 -24.93
CA ILE A 48 6.87 8.00 -23.50
C ILE A 48 7.17 6.70 -22.75
N GLY A 49 8.28 6.65 -22.03
CA GLY A 49 8.65 5.49 -21.22
C GLY A 49 8.40 5.77 -19.73
N ALA A 50 7.77 4.84 -19.02
CA ALA A 50 7.66 4.86 -17.57
C ALA A 50 8.66 3.86 -16.96
N THR A 51 9.27 4.24 -15.83
CA THR A 51 10.20 3.37 -15.08
C THR A 51 10.43 3.93 -13.67
N THR A 52 11.02 3.14 -12.79
CA THR A 52 11.42 3.59 -11.45
C THR A 52 12.77 4.33 -11.48
N PHE A 53 13.07 5.12 -10.43
CA PHE A 53 14.36 5.81 -10.31
C PHE A 53 15.56 4.84 -10.27
N SER A 54 15.42 3.72 -9.56
CA SER A 54 16.45 2.70 -9.43
C SER A 54 16.78 2.08 -10.78
N GLU A 55 15.76 1.73 -11.55
CA GLU A 55 15.88 1.08 -12.84
C GLU A 55 16.34 2.05 -13.95
N TYR A 56 15.89 3.32 -13.88
CA TYR A 56 16.40 4.38 -14.74
C TYR A 56 17.92 4.49 -14.61
N ARG A 57 18.45 4.61 -13.38
CA ARG A 57 19.89 4.69 -13.11
C ARG A 57 20.64 3.43 -13.54
N LYS A 58 20.07 2.26 -13.31
CA LYS A 58 20.70 0.98 -13.61
C LYS A 58 20.81 0.71 -15.11
N TYR A 59 19.76 1.00 -15.86
CA TYR A 59 19.62 0.57 -17.26
C TYR A 59 19.63 1.70 -18.28
N ILE A 60 18.94 2.83 -18.02
CA ILE A 60 18.78 3.90 -19.02
C ILE A 60 19.94 4.88 -18.98
N GLU A 61 20.33 5.37 -17.80
CA GLU A 61 21.40 6.35 -17.61
C GLU A 61 22.78 5.82 -18.04
N LYS A 62 22.98 4.50 -17.94
CA LYS A 62 24.22 3.85 -18.39
C LYS A 62 24.30 3.65 -19.90
N ASP A 63 23.19 3.73 -20.61
CA ASP A 63 23.14 3.59 -22.06
C ASP A 63 23.18 4.97 -22.75
N ALA A 64 24.37 5.41 -23.16
CA ALA A 64 24.57 6.72 -23.77
C ALA A 64 23.71 6.99 -25.03
N ALA A 65 23.19 5.96 -25.69
CA ALA A 65 22.33 6.11 -26.84
C ALA A 65 20.88 6.44 -26.43
N LEU A 66 20.42 5.90 -25.31
CA LEU A 66 19.08 6.16 -24.74
C LEU A 66 19.08 7.45 -23.92
N GLU A 67 20.08 7.67 -23.07
CA GLU A 67 20.21 8.87 -22.24
C GLU A 67 20.05 10.17 -23.05
N ARG A 68 20.68 10.22 -24.23
CA ARG A 68 20.62 11.40 -25.12
C ARG A 68 19.27 11.59 -25.83
N ARG A 69 18.38 10.60 -25.75
CA ARG A 69 17.09 10.60 -26.49
C ARG A 69 15.88 10.69 -25.58
N PHE A 70 16.00 10.26 -24.36
CA PHE A 70 14.96 10.42 -23.35
C PHE A 70 15.27 11.65 -22.50
N GLN A 71 14.31 12.57 -22.41
CA GLN A 71 14.35 13.62 -21.42
C GLN A 71 13.70 13.11 -20.15
N PRO A 72 14.43 12.99 -19.03
CA PRO A 72 13.84 12.53 -17.79
C PRO A 72 12.85 13.55 -17.25
N VAL A 73 11.63 13.08 -16.93
CA VAL A 73 10.60 13.85 -16.25
C VAL A 73 10.35 13.17 -14.91
N THR A 74 10.71 13.86 -13.84
CA THR A 74 10.50 13.35 -12.49
C THR A 74 9.03 13.47 -12.08
N VAL A 75 8.39 12.34 -11.77
CA VAL A 75 7.08 12.30 -11.14
C VAL A 75 7.29 12.01 -9.66
N ALA A 76 7.10 13.01 -8.82
CA ALA A 76 7.33 12.89 -7.38
C ALA A 76 6.14 12.22 -6.69
N GLU A 77 6.41 11.60 -5.55
CA GLU A 77 5.37 11.12 -4.64
C GLU A 77 4.47 12.28 -4.19
N PRO A 78 3.13 12.11 -4.19
CA PRO A 78 2.23 13.15 -3.76
C PRO A 78 2.39 13.45 -2.27
N THR A 79 2.12 14.69 -1.89
CA THR A 79 2.01 15.09 -0.48
C THR A 79 0.80 14.41 0.18
N LEU A 80 0.79 14.37 1.52
CA LEU A 80 -0.36 13.82 2.27
C LEU A 80 -1.70 14.49 1.92
N ALA A 81 -1.67 15.79 1.59
CA ALA A 81 -2.85 16.54 1.21
C ALA A 81 -3.34 16.13 -0.19
N GLU A 82 -2.43 16.04 -1.15
CA GLU A 82 -2.74 15.60 -2.51
C GLU A 82 -3.18 14.13 -2.53
N ALA A 83 -2.51 13.26 -1.77
CA ALA A 83 -2.92 11.87 -1.63
C ALA A 83 -4.34 11.74 -1.04
N ALA A 84 -4.71 12.58 -0.05
CA ALA A 84 -6.07 12.60 0.50
C ALA A 84 -7.12 13.03 -0.53
N GLU A 85 -6.78 13.97 -1.44
CA GLU A 85 -7.64 14.35 -2.55
C GLU A 85 -7.81 13.20 -3.56
N ILE A 86 -6.71 12.51 -3.89
CA ILE A 86 -6.73 11.32 -4.75
C ILE A 86 -7.64 10.26 -4.13
N MET A 87 -7.45 9.93 -2.83
CA MET A 87 -8.27 8.95 -2.14
C MET A 87 -9.75 9.30 -2.16
N ARG A 88 -10.10 10.57 -1.98
CA ARG A 88 -11.47 11.05 -2.08
C ARG A 88 -12.05 10.87 -3.49
N GLY A 89 -11.23 11.09 -4.52
CA GLY A 89 -11.62 10.89 -5.91
C GLY A 89 -11.84 9.43 -6.30
N VAL A 90 -11.08 8.50 -5.72
CA VAL A 90 -11.18 7.07 -6.05
C VAL A 90 -12.15 6.28 -5.15
N ALA A 91 -12.51 6.81 -3.98
CA ALA A 91 -13.32 6.12 -2.99
C ALA A 91 -14.62 5.54 -3.57
N HIS A 92 -15.32 6.29 -4.43
CA HIS A 92 -16.59 5.87 -5.00
C HIS A 92 -16.49 4.62 -5.89
N TYR A 93 -15.33 4.37 -6.53
CA TYR A 93 -15.11 3.14 -7.31
C TYR A 93 -15.04 1.92 -6.39
N TYR A 94 -14.37 2.06 -5.23
CA TYR A 94 -14.28 1.00 -4.23
C TYR A 94 -15.61 0.77 -3.51
N GLU A 95 -16.38 1.84 -3.25
CA GLU A 95 -17.75 1.72 -2.73
C GLU A 95 -18.63 0.88 -3.64
N GLN A 96 -18.61 1.17 -4.93
CA GLN A 96 -19.41 0.43 -5.92
C GLN A 96 -18.94 -1.01 -6.10
N PHE A 97 -17.62 -1.22 -6.13
CA PHE A 97 -17.06 -2.56 -6.36
C PHE A 97 -17.29 -3.50 -5.16
N HIS A 98 -17.08 -3.02 -3.94
CA HIS A 98 -17.21 -3.84 -2.72
C HIS A 98 -18.61 -3.78 -2.08
N GLY A 99 -19.50 -2.87 -2.51
CA GLY A 99 -20.82 -2.69 -1.91
C GLY A 99 -20.78 -2.12 -0.50
N VAL A 100 -19.83 -1.26 -0.20
CA VAL A 100 -19.58 -0.63 1.10
C VAL A 100 -19.72 0.89 1.03
N SER A 101 -19.75 1.58 2.17
CA SER A 101 -19.70 3.04 2.21
C SER A 101 -18.40 3.53 2.85
N ILE A 102 -17.79 4.56 2.26
CA ILE A 102 -16.49 5.13 2.67
C ILE A 102 -16.70 6.61 2.99
N SER A 103 -16.59 6.97 4.26
CA SER A 103 -16.66 8.39 4.63
C SER A 103 -15.39 9.13 4.17
N PRO A 104 -15.47 10.44 3.87
CA PRO A 104 -14.30 11.26 3.53
C PRO A 104 -13.21 11.23 4.60
N GLU A 105 -13.59 11.06 5.86
CA GLU A 105 -12.64 10.93 6.97
C GLU A 105 -11.89 9.58 6.90
N ILE A 106 -12.56 8.47 6.59
CA ILE A 106 -11.90 7.17 6.40
C ILE A 106 -10.92 7.22 5.23
N ALA A 107 -11.31 7.79 4.10
CA ALA A 107 -10.40 7.97 2.96
C ALA A 107 -9.13 8.77 3.34
N ARG A 108 -9.28 9.82 4.13
CA ARG A 108 -8.16 10.59 4.68
C ARG A 108 -7.32 9.78 5.66
N GLN A 109 -7.96 9.01 6.53
CA GLN A 109 -7.26 8.18 7.52
C GLN A 109 -6.44 7.06 6.86
N CYS A 110 -6.86 6.53 5.72
CA CYS A 110 -6.04 5.60 4.94
C CYS A 110 -4.68 6.19 4.60
N VAL A 111 -4.63 7.46 4.17
CA VAL A 111 -3.36 8.15 3.86
C VAL A 111 -2.51 8.33 5.12
N VAL A 112 -3.12 8.81 6.21
CA VAL A 112 -2.39 9.07 7.46
C VAL A 112 -1.81 7.79 8.06
N LEU A 113 -2.62 6.72 8.07
CA LEU A 113 -2.22 5.45 8.66
C LEU A 113 -1.22 4.70 7.78
N SER A 114 -1.43 4.68 6.46
CA SER A 114 -0.48 4.05 5.54
C SER A 114 0.89 4.74 5.58
N GLU A 115 0.93 6.07 5.58
CA GLU A 115 2.19 6.82 5.72
C GLU A 115 2.93 6.52 7.02
N ARG A 116 2.19 6.26 8.07
CA ARG A 116 2.75 6.02 9.39
C ARG A 116 3.24 4.61 9.63
N TYR A 117 2.51 3.62 9.14
CA TYR A 117 2.73 2.21 9.46
C TYR A 117 3.28 1.39 8.30
N ILE A 118 3.14 1.86 7.05
CA ILE A 118 3.61 1.17 5.85
C ILE A 118 4.78 1.96 5.27
N THR A 119 5.99 1.44 5.45
CA THR A 119 7.25 2.15 5.10
C THR A 119 7.91 1.63 3.82
N ASP A 120 7.49 0.49 3.32
CA ASP A 120 8.04 -0.21 2.17
C ASP A 120 7.39 0.16 0.83
N ARG A 121 6.35 1.02 0.86
CA ARG A 121 5.59 1.46 -0.32
C ARG A 121 5.39 2.97 -0.31
N PHE A 122 5.03 3.52 -1.46
CA PHE A 122 4.83 4.95 -1.68
C PHE A 122 3.35 5.33 -1.76
N LEU A 123 3.04 6.61 -1.51
CA LEU A 123 1.74 7.18 -1.77
C LEU A 123 1.55 7.42 -3.30
N PRO A 124 0.35 7.30 -3.84
CA PRO A 124 -0.90 6.97 -3.17
C PRO A 124 -1.16 5.46 -2.99
N ASP A 125 -0.37 4.58 -3.62
CA ASP A 125 -0.62 3.14 -3.73
C ASP A 125 -0.85 2.47 -2.38
N LYS A 126 0.03 2.71 -1.38
CA LYS A 126 -0.13 2.13 -0.04
C LYS A 126 -1.44 2.53 0.66
N ALA A 127 -1.98 3.71 0.36
CA ALA A 127 -3.26 4.15 0.91
C ALA A 127 -4.44 3.53 0.16
N ILE A 128 -4.30 3.34 -1.15
CA ILE A 128 -5.27 2.66 -2.01
C ILE A 128 -5.36 1.19 -1.61
N ASP A 129 -4.22 0.50 -1.49
CA ASP A 129 -4.16 -0.90 -1.06
C ASP A 129 -4.81 -1.10 0.31
N LEU A 130 -4.53 -0.20 1.26
CA LEU A 130 -5.15 -0.25 2.59
C LEU A 130 -6.67 -0.08 2.53
N LEU A 131 -7.16 0.81 1.69
CA LEU A 131 -8.59 1.04 1.50
C LEU A 131 -9.25 -0.17 0.87
N ASP A 132 -8.66 -0.71 -0.21
CA ASP A 132 -9.18 -1.87 -0.94
C ASP A 132 -9.31 -3.09 -0.04
N GLU A 133 -8.26 -3.41 0.71
CA GLU A 133 -8.27 -4.54 1.65
C GLU A 133 -9.25 -4.33 2.80
N ALA A 134 -9.40 -3.10 3.30
CA ALA A 134 -10.38 -2.78 4.32
C ALA A 134 -11.82 -2.92 3.80
N CYS A 135 -12.09 -2.50 2.57
CA CYS A 135 -13.37 -2.69 1.90
C CYS A 135 -13.67 -4.18 1.69
N SER A 136 -12.66 -4.95 1.27
CA SER A 136 -12.74 -6.40 1.12
C SER A 136 -13.06 -7.10 2.44
N ASP A 137 -12.39 -6.72 3.55
CA ASP A 137 -12.67 -7.27 4.89
C ASP A 137 -14.12 -6.99 5.33
N VAL A 138 -14.66 -5.80 5.04
CA VAL A 138 -16.07 -5.46 5.33
C VAL A 138 -17.00 -6.29 4.48
N ASN A 139 -16.75 -6.38 3.18
CA ASN A 139 -17.55 -7.16 2.24
C ASN A 139 -17.65 -8.63 2.67
N LEU A 140 -16.51 -9.29 2.96
CA LEU A 140 -16.45 -10.69 3.37
C LEU A 140 -17.11 -10.98 4.71
N ARG A 141 -17.20 -9.99 5.60
CA ARG A 141 -17.82 -10.15 6.93
C ARG A 141 -19.29 -9.73 6.99
N SER A 142 -19.75 -8.95 6.01
CA SER A 142 -21.14 -8.52 5.96
C SER A 142 -22.02 -9.70 5.54
N LYS A 143 -22.96 -10.02 6.41
CA LYS A 143 -23.99 -11.03 6.14
C LYS A 143 -24.95 -10.57 5.06
N GLU A 144 -25.26 -9.29 5.06
CA GLU A 144 -26.18 -8.66 4.12
C GLU A 144 -25.65 -8.74 2.69
N ILE A 145 -24.35 -8.43 2.49
CA ILE A 145 -23.70 -8.51 1.17
C ILE A 145 -23.63 -9.98 0.72
N SER A 146 -23.25 -10.90 1.61
CA SER A 146 -23.17 -12.32 1.29
C SER A 146 -24.54 -12.88 0.90
N GLN A 147 -25.60 -12.57 1.66
CA GLN A 147 -26.98 -12.98 1.35
C GLN A 147 -27.45 -12.39 0.03
N LEU A 148 -27.15 -11.11 -0.23
CA LEU A 148 -27.50 -10.46 -1.49
C LEU A 148 -26.81 -11.13 -2.70
N ALA A 149 -25.55 -11.51 -2.55
CA ALA A 149 -24.81 -12.21 -3.60
C ALA A 149 -25.38 -13.62 -3.86
N GLU A 150 -25.75 -14.35 -2.80
CA GLU A 150 -26.39 -15.67 -2.92
C GLU A 150 -27.76 -15.56 -3.61
N LEU A 151 -28.59 -14.60 -3.21
CA LEU A 151 -29.91 -14.38 -3.82
C LEU A 151 -29.81 -13.94 -5.29
N LYS A 152 -28.85 -13.09 -5.64
CA LYS A 152 -28.59 -12.70 -7.04
C LYS A 152 -28.19 -13.90 -7.88
N LYS A 153 -27.33 -14.76 -7.35
CA LYS A 153 -26.94 -16.01 -8.03
C LYS A 153 -28.15 -16.94 -8.20
N GLU A 154 -28.94 -17.13 -7.15
CA GLU A 154 -30.15 -17.95 -7.20
C GLU A 154 -31.16 -17.43 -8.22
N ARG A 155 -31.33 -16.12 -8.32
CA ARG A 155 -32.15 -15.48 -9.35
C ARG A 155 -31.63 -15.80 -10.74
N ASP A 156 -30.32 -15.63 -10.97
CA ASP A 156 -29.70 -15.86 -12.28
C ASP A 156 -29.82 -17.34 -12.71
N ASP A 157 -29.68 -18.27 -11.74
CA ASP A 157 -29.87 -19.70 -11.97
C ASP A 157 -31.34 -20.00 -12.35
N TYR A 158 -32.33 -19.43 -11.67
CA TYR A 158 -33.74 -19.60 -12.00
C TYR A 158 -34.12 -18.94 -13.33
N GLU A 159 -33.55 -17.78 -13.65
CA GLU A 159 -33.76 -17.14 -14.96
C GLU A 159 -33.20 -17.99 -16.11
N LEU A 160 -32.04 -18.62 -15.92
CA LEU A 160 -31.44 -19.51 -16.89
C LEU A 160 -32.32 -20.76 -17.10
N GLU A 161 -32.77 -21.40 -16.02
CA GLU A 161 -33.67 -22.57 -16.08
C GLU A 161 -34.99 -22.20 -16.79
N LEU A 162 -35.56 -21.02 -16.47
CA LEU A 162 -36.79 -20.54 -17.08
C LEU A 162 -36.62 -20.32 -18.59
N ARG A 163 -35.49 -19.78 -19.05
CA ARG A 163 -35.19 -19.62 -20.48
C ARG A 163 -35.11 -20.97 -21.18
N MET A 164 -34.35 -21.94 -20.61
CA MET A 164 -34.21 -23.27 -21.18
C MET A 164 -35.55 -23.99 -21.34
N LEU A 165 -36.43 -23.94 -20.30
CA LEU A 165 -37.75 -24.57 -20.35
C LEU A 165 -38.75 -23.83 -21.28
N THR A 166 -38.53 -22.55 -21.54
CA THR A 166 -39.34 -21.77 -22.46
C THR A 166 -38.99 -22.03 -23.93
N GLU A 167 -37.72 -22.36 -24.20
CA GLU A 167 -37.21 -22.71 -25.53
C GLU A 167 -37.52 -24.17 -25.90
N ASP A 168 -37.79 -25.02 -24.92
CA ASP A 168 -38.16 -26.40 -25.14
C ASP A 168 -39.68 -26.49 -25.53
N THR A 169 -39.90 -26.57 -26.83
CA THR A 169 -41.26 -26.60 -27.42
C THR A 169 -41.95 -27.98 -27.38
N GLU A 170 -41.20 -29.04 -26.99
CA GLU A 170 -41.74 -30.42 -27.00
C GLU A 170 -42.27 -30.90 -25.66
N GLY A 171 -42.03 -30.16 -24.55
CA GLY A 171 -42.41 -30.54 -23.21
C GLY A 171 -43.54 -29.69 -22.60
N GLU A 172 -44.52 -30.30 -21.91
CA GLU A 172 -45.51 -29.60 -21.10
C GLU A 172 -44.92 -29.31 -19.73
N HIS A 173 -44.16 -28.17 -19.59
CA HIS A 173 -43.50 -27.78 -18.35
C HIS A 173 -44.27 -26.72 -17.53
N TYR A 174 -45.59 -26.62 -17.69
CA TYR A 174 -46.40 -25.54 -17.10
C TYR A 174 -46.29 -25.44 -15.58
N GLU A 175 -46.27 -26.56 -14.85
CA GLU A 175 -46.13 -26.57 -13.40
C GLU A 175 -44.76 -26.03 -12.96
N ARG A 176 -43.70 -26.49 -13.61
CA ARG A 176 -42.34 -26.07 -13.30
C ARG A 176 -42.09 -24.58 -13.63
N LEU A 177 -42.64 -24.11 -14.75
CA LEU A 177 -42.60 -22.68 -15.12
C LEU A 177 -43.35 -21.81 -14.11
N ALA A 178 -44.51 -22.27 -13.60
CA ALA A 178 -45.26 -21.54 -12.58
C ALA A 178 -44.50 -21.51 -11.25
N GLU A 179 -43.88 -22.62 -10.85
CA GLU A 179 -43.07 -22.69 -9.65
C GLU A 179 -41.85 -21.76 -9.74
N LEU A 180 -41.10 -21.78 -10.84
CA LEU A 180 -39.92 -20.91 -11.06
C LEU A 180 -40.28 -19.43 -11.02
N ARG A 181 -41.40 -19.05 -11.66
CA ARG A 181 -41.89 -17.66 -11.60
C ARG A 181 -42.23 -17.23 -10.18
N SER A 182 -42.88 -18.12 -9.39
CA SER A 182 -43.19 -17.83 -8.00
C SER A 182 -41.91 -17.66 -7.15
N ARG A 183 -40.89 -18.51 -7.37
CA ARG A 183 -39.62 -18.41 -6.69
C ARG A 183 -38.89 -17.14 -7.08
N LEU A 184 -38.85 -16.80 -8.36
CA LEU A 184 -38.25 -15.54 -8.85
C LEU A 184 -38.89 -14.30 -8.22
N CYS A 185 -40.23 -14.26 -8.08
CA CYS A 185 -40.89 -13.17 -7.41
C CYS A 185 -40.45 -13.03 -5.94
N ARG A 186 -40.36 -14.13 -5.19
CA ARG A 186 -39.89 -14.10 -3.80
C ARG A 186 -38.46 -13.65 -3.67
N VAL A 187 -37.55 -14.21 -4.50
CA VAL A 187 -36.13 -13.83 -4.52
C VAL A 187 -35.97 -12.34 -4.90
N ALA A 188 -36.75 -11.86 -5.87
CA ALA A 188 -36.76 -10.44 -6.24
C ALA A 188 -37.21 -9.52 -5.10
N GLU A 189 -38.25 -9.89 -4.35
CA GLU A 189 -38.68 -9.13 -3.17
C GLU A 189 -37.64 -9.12 -2.05
N GLU A 190 -36.92 -10.22 -1.85
CA GLU A 190 -35.83 -10.29 -0.86
C GLU A 190 -34.64 -9.47 -1.27
N ILE A 191 -34.25 -9.52 -2.56
CA ILE A 191 -33.20 -8.67 -3.12
C ILE A 191 -33.55 -7.21 -2.94
N GLU A 192 -34.79 -6.81 -3.27
CA GLU A 192 -35.23 -5.41 -3.14
C GLU A 192 -35.15 -4.93 -1.69
N LYS A 193 -35.51 -5.76 -0.73
CA LYS A 193 -35.40 -5.44 0.72
C LYS A 193 -33.97 -5.24 1.15
N LEU A 194 -33.05 -6.07 0.68
CA LEU A 194 -31.62 -5.96 1.02
C LEU A 194 -30.94 -4.78 0.30
N ASP A 195 -31.30 -4.52 -0.97
CA ASP A 195 -30.78 -3.36 -1.74
C ASP A 195 -31.25 -2.00 -1.16
N GLN A 196 -32.33 -1.96 -0.38
CA GLN A 196 -32.79 -0.76 0.33
C GLN A 196 -32.00 -0.49 1.61
N LEU A 197 -31.22 -1.45 2.11
CA LEU A 197 -30.38 -1.24 3.28
C LEU A 197 -29.18 -0.36 2.92
N PRO A 198 -28.76 0.53 3.81
CA PRO A 198 -27.56 1.30 3.57
C PRO A 198 -26.34 0.37 3.52
N PRO A 199 -25.41 0.58 2.59
CA PRO A 199 -24.21 -0.24 2.51
C PRO A 199 -23.40 -0.16 3.81
N PRO A 200 -22.79 -1.26 4.26
CA PRO A 200 -22.04 -1.30 5.51
C PRO A 200 -20.85 -0.32 5.44
N PRO A 201 -20.65 0.49 6.50
CA PRO A 201 -19.57 1.47 6.50
C PRO A 201 -18.22 0.84 6.80
N VAL A 202 -17.19 1.29 6.08
CA VAL A 202 -15.79 1.04 6.43
C VAL A 202 -15.44 1.89 7.66
N THR A 203 -14.84 1.26 8.67
CA THR A 203 -14.54 1.89 9.97
C THR A 203 -13.04 1.94 10.24
N MET A 204 -12.63 2.77 11.21
CA MET A 204 -11.26 2.77 11.72
C MET A 204 -10.81 1.40 12.24
N GLU A 205 -11.75 0.59 12.68
CA GLU A 205 -11.48 -0.77 13.14
C GLU A 205 -11.01 -1.68 12.01
N ASN A 206 -11.64 -1.56 10.84
CA ASN A 206 -11.23 -2.32 9.67
C ASN A 206 -9.83 -1.90 9.23
N LEU A 207 -9.54 -0.58 9.11
CA LEU A 207 -8.20 -0.08 8.78
C LEU A 207 -7.13 -0.58 9.77
N ALA A 208 -7.42 -0.47 11.06
CA ALA A 208 -6.49 -0.90 12.10
C ALA A 208 -6.19 -2.42 12.04
N ARG A 209 -7.20 -3.24 11.73
CA ARG A 209 -7.06 -4.69 11.56
C ARG A 209 -6.15 -5.04 10.38
N ILE A 210 -6.34 -4.38 9.24
CA ILE A 210 -5.50 -4.62 8.07
C ILE A 210 -4.05 -4.24 8.35
N ILE A 211 -3.83 -3.08 8.98
CA ILE A 211 -2.48 -2.68 9.39
C ILE A 211 -1.86 -3.70 10.35
N GLU A 212 -2.63 -4.22 11.32
CA GLU A 212 -2.15 -5.28 12.22
C GLU A 212 -1.75 -6.55 11.45
N LEU A 213 -2.53 -6.95 10.44
CA LEU A 213 -2.20 -8.09 9.59
C LEU A 213 -0.88 -7.90 8.84
N TRP A 214 -0.65 -6.70 8.30
CA TRP A 214 0.54 -6.41 7.49
C TRP A 214 1.79 -6.14 8.34
N THR A 215 1.63 -5.34 9.40
CA THR A 215 2.77 -4.83 10.18
C THR A 215 2.99 -5.56 11.50
N LYS A 216 2.05 -6.40 11.91
CA LYS A 216 2.01 -7.07 13.23
C LYS A 216 1.89 -6.10 14.41
N ILE A 217 1.53 -4.83 14.16
CA ILE A 217 1.27 -3.83 15.20
C ILE A 217 -0.18 -3.99 15.66
N PRO A 218 -0.43 -4.23 16.96
CA PRO A 218 -1.78 -4.50 17.47
C PRO A 218 -2.80 -3.40 17.16
N ALA A 219 -3.99 -3.79 16.66
CA ALA A 219 -5.06 -2.86 16.31
C ALA A 219 -5.51 -1.97 17.48
N SER A 220 -5.39 -2.47 18.71
CA SER A 220 -5.67 -1.70 19.93
C SER A 220 -4.83 -0.42 20.05
N LYS A 221 -3.59 -0.47 19.60
CA LYS A 221 -2.70 0.71 19.60
C LYS A 221 -2.98 1.70 18.47
N ILE A 222 -3.47 1.20 17.35
CA ILE A 222 -3.87 2.04 16.22
C ILE A 222 -5.14 2.82 16.57
N LYS A 223 -6.06 2.19 17.34
CA LYS A 223 -7.32 2.79 17.79
C LYS A 223 -7.19 3.64 19.06
N ALA A 224 -6.28 3.26 19.95
CA ALA A 224 -6.17 3.94 21.24
C ALA A 224 -5.81 5.41 21.03
N GLN A 225 -6.51 6.23 21.76
CA GLN A 225 -6.26 7.66 21.81
C GLN A 225 -4.79 7.88 22.16
N GLU A 226 -3.95 8.15 21.16
CA GLU A 226 -2.51 8.38 21.33
C GLU A 226 -2.20 9.41 22.44
N TYR A 227 -3.12 10.33 22.65
CA TYR A 227 -3.00 11.34 23.69
C TYR A 227 -2.91 10.76 25.09
N GLU A 228 -3.75 9.78 25.44
CA GLU A 228 -3.73 9.16 26.78
C GLU A 228 -2.48 8.30 26.98
N GLN A 229 -2.08 7.56 25.95
CA GLN A 229 -0.84 6.77 26.02
C GLN A 229 0.40 7.65 26.12
N LEU A 230 0.43 8.76 25.40
CA LEU A 230 1.54 9.72 25.48
C LEU A 230 1.53 10.52 26.80
N ARG A 231 0.35 10.72 27.39
CA ARG A 231 0.21 11.39 28.67
C ARG A 231 0.80 10.55 29.81
N THR A 232 0.53 9.26 29.82
CA THR A 232 0.99 8.31 30.84
C THR A 232 2.36 7.69 30.55
N LEU A 233 2.98 7.97 29.39
CA LEU A 233 4.26 7.38 28.97
C LEU A 233 5.36 7.57 30.02
N SER A 234 5.48 8.76 30.60
CA SER A 234 6.50 9.03 31.63
C SER A 234 6.33 8.13 32.85
N ASP A 235 5.11 7.94 33.31
CA ASP A 235 4.82 7.18 34.52
C ASP A 235 5.08 5.68 34.29
N ARG A 236 4.65 5.15 33.15
CA ARG A 236 4.89 3.75 32.75
C ARG A 236 6.38 3.43 32.55
N LEU A 237 7.15 4.40 32.01
CA LEU A 237 8.60 4.24 31.90
C LEU A 237 9.28 4.26 33.27
N LYS A 238 8.82 5.09 34.22
CA LYS A 238 9.34 5.15 35.58
C LYS A 238 9.07 3.89 36.40
N GLU A 239 8.01 3.16 36.09
CA GLU A 239 7.73 1.85 36.72
C GLU A 239 8.80 0.79 36.38
N ARG A 240 9.39 0.88 35.17
CA ARG A 240 10.41 -0.08 34.71
C ARG A 240 11.84 0.42 34.90
N ILE A 241 12.05 1.72 34.87
CA ILE A 241 13.38 2.35 34.92
C ILE A 241 13.50 3.11 36.22
N VAL A 242 14.30 2.60 37.11
CA VAL A 242 14.54 3.16 38.43
C VAL A 242 15.76 4.08 38.40
N GLY A 243 15.62 5.27 38.93
CA GLY A 243 16.74 6.20 39.18
C GLY A 243 17.21 7.02 37.97
N GLN A 244 16.40 7.12 36.90
CA GLN A 244 16.68 7.94 35.71
C GLN A 244 15.51 8.88 35.37
N ASP A 245 14.84 9.44 36.35
CA ASP A 245 13.60 10.19 36.19
C ASP A 245 13.74 11.39 35.24
N GLU A 246 14.83 12.15 35.35
CA GLU A 246 15.09 13.29 34.46
C GLU A 246 15.22 12.87 32.99
N ALA A 247 15.92 11.76 32.71
CA ALA A 247 16.08 11.23 31.35
C ALA A 247 14.74 10.76 30.81
N VAL A 248 13.95 10.02 31.59
CA VAL A 248 12.62 9.54 31.23
C VAL A 248 11.68 10.72 30.92
N GLU A 249 11.68 11.75 31.73
CA GLU A 249 10.86 12.94 31.52
C GLU A 249 11.28 13.72 30.28
N ALA A 250 12.59 13.88 30.04
CA ALA A 250 13.12 14.58 28.88
C ALA A 250 12.70 13.87 27.58
N VAL A 251 12.86 12.54 27.52
CA VAL A 251 12.46 11.71 26.39
C VAL A 251 10.95 11.76 26.18
N SER A 252 10.15 11.53 27.21
CA SER A 252 8.68 11.56 27.14
C SER A 252 8.15 12.92 26.69
N ARG A 253 8.75 14.00 27.15
CA ARG A 253 8.40 15.38 26.76
C ARG A 253 8.73 15.65 25.29
N ALA A 254 9.87 15.17 24.81
CA ALA A 254 10.29 15.35 23.43
C ALA A 254 9.38 14.58 22.47
N ILE A 255 9.04 13.33 22.82
CA ILE A 255 8.12 12.50 22.04
C ILE A 255 6.72 13.13 22.01
N ARG A 256 6.19 13.56 23.14
CA ARG A 256 4.90 14.26 23.19
C ARG A 256 4.89 15.49 22.26
N ARG A 257 5.90 16.34 22.31
CA ARG A 257 5.99 17.52 21.43
C ARG A 257 6.04 17.16 19.95
N SER A 258 6.76 16.12 19.59
CA SER A 258 6.86 15.65 18.20
C SER A 258 5.53 15.12 17.68
N ARG A 259 4.75 14.41 18.51
CA ARG A 259 3.47 13.80 18.13
C ARG A 259 2.29 14.77 18.12
N VAL A 260 2.31 15.81 18.95
CA VAL A 260 1.25 16.85 19.01
C VAL A 260 1.27 17.77 17.78
N GLY A 261 2.28 17.68 16.92
CA GLY A 261 2.29 18.40 15.64
C GLY A 261 2.53 19.90 15.73
N ILE A 262 3.06 20.41 16.85
CA ILE A 262 3.37 21.83 17.05
C ILE A 262 4.55 22.30 16.17
N SER A 263 5.32 21.36 15.63
CA SER A 263 6.44 21.70 14.74
C SER A 263 5.98 21.71 13.27
N PRO A 264 6.23 22.78 12.50
CA PRO A 264 5.84 22.89 11.09
C PRO A 264 6.54 21.89 10.17
N LYS A 265 7.59 21.22 10.63
CA LYS A 265 8.27 20.12 9.93
C LYS A 265 8.24 18.87 10.80
N LYS A 266 7.53 17.83 10.34
CA LYS A 266 7.54 16.48 10.95
C LYS A 266 8.95 15.86 10.80
N ARG A 267 9.87 16.23 11.69
CA ARG A 267 11.17 15.57 11.75
C ARG A 267 11.14 14.53 12.87
N PRO A 268 11.71 13.35 12.66
CA PRO A 268 11.88 12.37 13.73
C PRO A 268 12.73 12.97 14.85
N VAL A 269 12.41 12.60 16.09
CA VAL A 269 13.19 13.07 17.25
C VAL A 269 14.45 12.24 17.34
N SER A 270 15.60 12.89 17.39
CA SER A 270 16.89 12.27 17.60
C SER A 270 17.38 12.52 19.02
N PHE A 271 17.88 11.49 19.69
CA PHE A 271 18.42 11.56 21.04
C PHE A 271 19.87 11.10 21.09
N ILE A 272 20.68 11.72 21.92
CA ILE A 272 21.99 11.25 22.29
C ILE A 272 21.99 11.00 23.80
N PHE A 273 22.15 9.75 24.22
CA PHE A 273 22.27 9.37 25.62
C PHE A 273 23.74 9.35 26.01
N VAL A 274 24.15 10.23 26.93
CA VAL A 274 25.52 10.36 27.42
C VAL A 274 25.55 9.94 28.89
N GLY A 275 26.52 9.08 29.23
CA GLY A 275 26.72 8.62 30.59
C GLY A 275 27.64 7.41 30.69
N PRO A 276 28.10 7.02 31.89
CA PRO A 276 28.96 5.85 32.13
C PRO A 276 28.33 4.53 31.61
N THR A 277 29.16 3.49 31.49
CA THR A 277 28.69 2.16 31.13
C THR A 277 27.80 1.59 32.24
N GLY A 278 26.72 0.87 31.90
CA GLY A 278 25.87 0.19 32.87
C GLY A 278 24.75 1.02 33.48
N VAL A 279 24.62 2.34 33.17
CA VAL A 279 23.60 3.22 33.76
C VAL A 279 22.19 3.12 33.13
N GLY A 280 21.97 2.14 32.25
CA GLY A 280 20.64 1.88 31.68
C GLY A 280 20.30 2.58 30.36
N LYS A 281 21.28 3.17 29.64
CA LYS A 281 21.02 3.88 28.36
C LYS A 281 20.28 3.01 27.33
N THR A 282 20.75 1.79 27.10
CA THR A 282 20.14 0.84 26.15
C THR A 282 18.80 0.32 26.67
N GLU A 283 18.69 0.12 27.99
CA GLU A 283 17.45 -0.33 28.63
C GLU A 283 16.33 0.69 28.49
N LEU A 284 16.64 1.97 28.64
CA LEU A 284 15.68 3.07 28.40
C LEU A 284 15.11 3.01 26.96
N VAL A 285 15.96 2.74 25.95
CA VAL A 285 15.52 2.62 24.56
C VAL A 285 14.63 1.40 24.36
N LYS A 286 14.98 0.25 24.95
CA LYS A 286 14.18 -0.98 24.87
C LYS A 286 12.81 -0.82 25.54
N CYS A 287 12.78 -0.25 26.75
CA CYS A 287 11.53 0.06 27.45
C CYS A 287 10.68 1.02 26.64
N LEU A 288 11.29 2.07 26.07
CA LEU A 288 10.58 3.02 25.21
C LEU A 288 9.98 2.35 23.98
N ALA A 289 10.73 1.47 23.29
CA ALA A 289 10.23 0.70 22.16
C ALA A 289 9.05 -0.18 22.57
N GLY A 290 9.15 -0.90 23.68
CA GLY A 290 8.06 -1.71 24.23
C GLY A 290 6.80 -0.91 24.54
N GLU A 291 6.95 0.30 25.11
CA GLU A 291 5.82 1.16 25.46
C GLU A 291 5.18 1.84 24.23
N MET A 292 5.98 2.12 23.21
CA MET A 292 5.51 2.79 21.98
C MET A 292 4.96 1.83 20.94
N PHE A 293 5.53 0.59 20.84
CA PHE A 293 5.26 -0.34 19.76
C PHE A 293 4.87 -1.76 20.22
N ASP A 294 4.67 -2.00 21.51
CA ASP A 294 4.36 -3.30 22.15
C ASP A 294 5.39 -4.43 21.93
N SER A 295 6.43 -4.17 21.16
CA SER A 295 7.48 -5.14 20.92
C SER A 295 8.85 -4.47 20.95
N VAL A 296 9.78 -5.12 21.63
CA VAL A 296 11.20 -4.75 21.61
C VAL A 296 11.80 -5.07 20.24
N ASP A 297 11.18 -5.99 19.48
CA ASP A 297 11.63 -6.37 18.13
C ASP A 297 11.39 -5.29 17.07
N SER A 298 10.55 -4.29 17.40
CA SER A 298 10.39 -3.08 16.57
C SER A 298 11.61 -2.16 16.60
N LEU A 299 12.59 -2.44 17.47
CA LEU A 299 13.83 -1.68 17.61
C LEU A 299 14.90 -2.20 16.65
N ILE A 300 15.22 -1.41 15.64
CA ILE A 300 16.41 -1.67 14.81
C ILE A 300 17.64 -1.25 15.60
N ARG A 301 18.42 -2.21 16.06
CA ARG A 301 19.63 -1.98 16.83
C ARG A 301 20.87 -2.23 15.99
N LEU A 302 21.72 -1.21 15.85
CA LEU A 302 23.03 -1.31 15.22
C LEU A 302 24.10 -1.07 16.29
N ASP A 303 24.92 -2.07 16.52
CA ASP A 303 26.08 -1.95 17.43
C ASP A 303 27.31 -1.57 16.60
N MET A 304 27.73 -0.31 16.70
CA MET A 304 28.83 0.22 15.88
C MET A 304 30.18 -0.45 16.18
N SER A 305 30.30 -1.20 17.28
CA SER A 305 31.50 -2.01 17.54
C SER A 305 31.67 -3.17 16.54
N GLU A 306 30.54 -3.65 15.96
CA GLU A 306 30.55 -4.69 14.93
C GLU A 306 30.92 -4.14 13.53
N TYR A 307 30.91 -2.81 13.37
CA TYR A 307 31.15 -2.11 12.10
C TYR A 307 32.49 -1.36 12.05
N MET A 308 33.43 -1.71 12.93
CA MET A 308 34.75 -1.04 12.98
C MET A 308 35.66 -1.38 11.80
N GLU A 309 35.42 -2.47 11.09
CA GLU A 309 36.19 -2.88 9.91
C GLU A 309 35.56 -2.32 8.63
N LYS A 310 36.42 -1.91 7.68
CA LYS A 310 35.98 -1.30 6.39
C LYS A 310 35.03 -2.20 5.60
N HIS A 311 35.16 -3.52 5.72
CA HIS A 311 34.31 -4.49 5.01
C HIS A 311 32.90 -4.66 5.63
N THR A 312 32.73 -4.33 6.90
CA THR A 312 31.45 -4.45 7.59
C THR A 312 30.56 -3.23 7.37
N VAL A 313 31.14 -2.08 7.03
CA VAL A 313 30.41 -0.85 6.69
C VAL A 313 29.57 -1.03 5.40
N SER A 314 30.04 -1.88 4.47
CA SER A 314 29.28 -2.20 3.25
C SER A 314 27.96 -2.93 3.52
N LYS A 315 27.81 -3.59 4.66
CA LYS A 315 26.53 -4.19 5.09
C LYS A 315 25.46 -3.15 5.45
N LEU A 316 25.87 -1.92 5.79
CA LEU A 316 24.95 -0.82 6.12
C LEU A 316 24.61 0.04 4.91
N ILE A 317 25.55 0.22 3.98
CA ILE A 317 25.44 1.18 2.88
C ILE A 317 25.19 0.48 1.54
N GLY A 318 25.36 -0.86 1.50
CA GLY A 318 25.46 -1.63 0.27
C GLY A 318 26.89 -1.72 -0.24
N SER A 319 27.17 -2.69 -1.09
CA SER A 319 28.52 -2.88 -1.66
C SER A 319 28.82 -1.79 -2.69
N PRO A 320 30.07 -1.27 -2.76
CA PRO A 320 30.47 -0.34 -3.80
C PRO A 320 30.35 -0.97 -5.20
N PRO A 321 30.20 -0.15 -6.26
CA PRO A 321 30.19 -0.63 -7.62
C PRO A 321 31.39 -1.51 -7.94
N GLY A 322 31.14 -2.73 -8.47
CA GLY A 322 32.19 -3.67 -8.86
C GLY A 322 32.52 -4.76 -7.83
N TYR A 323 31.84 -4.81 -6.67
CA TYR A 323 31.96 -5.89 -5.70
C TYR A 323 30.72 -6.79 -5.72
N VAL A 324 30.91 -8.08 -5.37
CA VAL A 324 29.81 -9.06 -5.24
C VAL A 324 28.81 -8.56 -4.19
N GLY A 325 27.51 -8.54 -4.55
CA GLY A 325 26.45 -8.00 -3.68
C GLY A 325 26.12 -6.53 -3.90
N TYR A 326 26.61 -5.90 -4.99
CA TYR A 326 26.26 -4.50 -5.32
C TYR A 326 24.78 -4.29 -5.63
N ASP A 327 24.11 -5.32 -6.14
CA ASP A 327 22.67 -5.29 -6.49
C ASP A 327 21.76 -5.59 -5.29
N GLU A 328 22.32 -5.97 -4.13
CA GLU A 328 21.59 -6.18 -2.88
C GLU A 328 21.65 -4.88 -2.05
N ALA A 329 20.48 -4.34 -1.73
CA ALA A 329 20.38 -3.20 -0.82
C ALA A 329 20.91 -3.59 0.57
N GLY A 330 21.67 -2.71 1.20
CA GLY A 330 22.20 -2.90 2.54
C GLY A 330 21.14 -2.87 3.64
#